data_28644334da9ddaf8d3f8b4b27fc3ab03
#
_entry.id   28644334da9ddaf8d3f8b4b27fc3ab03
#
_cell.length_a   1.000
_cell.length_b   1.000
_cell.length_c   1.000
_cell.angle_alpha   90.00
_cell.angle_beta   90.00
_cell.angle_gamma   90.00
#
_symmetry.space_group_name_H-M   'P 1'
#
loop_
_entity.id
_entity.type
_entity.pdbx_description
1 polymer ?
#
loop_
_entity_poly.entity_id
_entity_poly.type
_entity_poly.pdbx_seq_one_letter_code
_entity_poly.pdbx_strand_id
1 'polypeptide(L)'
;MINRKDLLVAISAGIVLFVVAAIRPVHYAAETTFFVPLTLLEKQIAQNGIGFGSPTEVDAHIELMQSPRIVRILEDQFSSDFTLDIRKTRNGAVAAEALAPDGVLAAQIANRSVQITDSVKQHMLRQNVGMSFDVMASRAADLKGEEQLLRRALDSLRFEAQSDSLAFAALIFRKERQYGTAVVELTKAERKLAELKEYTAAPAPKSYVISAAIPPKRPSGLPAWAIGLAGAALALVAMKLWEFRKL
;
A
#
# COMPACT_ATOMS: atom_id res chain seq x y z
N MET A 1 57.81 -1.97 -17.13
CA MET A 1 58.25 -1.57 -15.76
C MET A 1 57.40 -0.36 -15.33
N ILE A 2 56.93 -0.36 -14.10
CA ILE A 2 56.19 0.80 -13.55
C ILE A 2 57.25 1.85 -13.14
N ASN A 3 57.09 3.07 -13.67
CA ASN A 3 58.00 4.15 -13.35
C ASN A 3 57.71 4.66 -11.92
N ARG A 4 58.76 5.07 -11.15
CA ARG A 4 58.57 5.63 -9.79
C ARG A 4 57.64 6.84 -9.76
N LYS A 5 57.63 7.64 -10.82
CA LYS A 5 56.72 8.82 -10.94
C LYS A 5 55.27 8.38 -11.08
N ASP A 6 54.99 7.33 -11.83
CA ASP A 6 53.62 6.82 -12.04
C ASP A 6 53.05 6.25 -10.73
N LEU A 7 53.90 5.55 -9.96
CA LEU A 7 53.52 5.04 -8.66
C LEU A 7 53.16 6.15 -7.67
N LEU A 8 53.94 7.25 -7.62
CA LEU A 8 53.68 8.38 -6.75
C LEU A 8 52.39 9.08 -7.10
N VAL A 9 52.09 9.28 -8.39
CA VAL A 9 50.84 9.86 -8.86
C VAL A 9 49.64 8.97 -8.52
N ALA A 10 49.76 7.67 -8.70
CA ALA A 10 48.70 6.73 -8.34
C ALA A 10 48.43 6.69 -6.82
N ILE A 11 49.46 6.70 -6.00
CA ILE A 11 49.31 6.75 -4.54
C ILE A 11 48.65 8.07 -4.11
N SER A 12 49.09 9.20 -4.66
CA SER A 12 48.47 10.52 -4.32
C SER A 12 47.00 10.58 -4.74
N ALA A 13 46.62 10.06 -5.91
CA ALA A 13 45.25 9.95 -6.33
C ALA A 13 44.42 9.04 -5.40
N GLY A 14 44.98 7.89 -5.00
CA GLY A 14 44.36 7.01 -4.02
C GLY A 14 44.11 7.65 -2.67
N ILE A 15 45.12 8.42 -2.15
CA ILE A 15 44.99 9.15 -0.89
C ILE A 15 43.91 10.22 -0.98
N VAL A 16 43.87 10.97 -2.05
CA VAL A 16 42.83 12.02 -2.23
C VAL A 16 41.44 11.40 -2.24
N LEU A 17 41.23 10.29 -3.00
CA LEU A 17 39.94 9.60 -3.03
C LEU A 17 39.58 8.95 -1.69
N PHE A 18 40.56 8.42 -0.97
CA PHE A 18 40.35 7.91 0.39
C PHE A 18 39.87 9.03 1.34
N VAL A 19 40.52 10.18 1.33
CA VAL A 19 40.16 11.32 2.19
C VAL A 19 38.74 11.81 1.83
N VAL A 20 38.43 11.97 0.55
CA VAL A 20 37.10 12.37 0.10
C VAL A 20 36.04 11.33 0.53
N ALA A 21 36.35 10.04 0.43
CA ALA A 21 35.44 8.97 0.85
C ALA A 21 35.28 8.91 2.38
N ALA A 22 36.33 9.23 3.15
CA ALA A 22 36.29 9.22 4.61
C ALA A 22 35.48 10.40 5.21
N ILE A 23 35.38 11.51 4.47
CA ILE A 23 34.60 12.71 4.89
C ILE A 23 33.11 12.54 4.54
N ARG A 24 32.73 11.60 3.65
CA ARG A 24 31.33 11.40 3.29
C ARG A 24 30.51 10.95 4.50
N PRO A 25 29.25 11.45 4.64
CA PRO A 25 28.36 10.99 5.69
C PRO A 25 28.10 9.47 5.49
N VAL A 26 28.24 8.75 6.56
CA VAL A 26 28.01 7.30 6.59
C VAL A 26 26.52 7.05 6.75
N HIS A 27 25.97 6.19 5.91
CA HIS A 27 24.57 5.79 6.00
C HIS A 27 24.46 4.29 6.29
N TYR A 28 23.41 3.91 6.99
CA TYR A 28 23.08 2.55 7.33
C TYR A 28 21.81 2.15 6.61
N ALA A 29 21.80 0.96 6.00
CA ALA A 29 20.63 0.41 5.31
C ALA A 29 19.97 -0.67 6.18
N ALA A 30 18.67 -0.56 6.40
CA ALA A 30 17.88 -1.57 7.08
C ALA A 30 16.63 -1.88 6.24
N GLU A 31 16.35 -3.16 6.05
CA GLU A 31 15.26 -3.65 5.20
C GLU A 31 14.22 -4.42 6.02
N THR A 32 12.95 -4.15 5.80
CA THR A 32 11.82 -4.96 6.24
C THR A 32 11.13 -5.60 5.04
N THR A 33 10.73 -6.87 5.20
CA THR A 33 10.04 -7.60 4.13
C THR A 33 8.69 -8.09 4.63
N PHE A 34 7.64 -7.92 3.84
CA PHE A 34 6.27 -8.28 4.22
C PHE A 34 5.42 -8.67 3.01
N PHE A 35 4.34 -9.41 3.26
CA PHE A 35 3.27 -9.62 2.29
C PHE A 35 2.12 -8.65 2.52
N VAL A 36 1.58 -8.11 1.42
CA VAL A 36 0.36 -7.32 1.45
C VAL A 36 -0.83 -8.25 1.63
N PRO A 37 -1.73 -8.00 2.57
CA PRO A 37 -2.92 -8.82 2.76
C PRO A 37 -3.95 -8.56 1.65
N LEU A 38 -4.77 -9.57 1.36
CA LEU A 38 -5.93 -9.44 0.51
C LEU A 38 -6.98 -8.57 1.20
N THR A 39 -7.44 -7.51 0.54
CA THR A 39 -8.35 -6.52 1.14
C THR A 39 -9.80 -6.63 0.66
N LEU A 40 -10.07 -7.36 -0.42
CA LEU A 40 -11.41 -7.55 -0.94
C LEU A 40 -12.13 -8.67 -0.16
N LEU A 41 -13.18 -8.31 0.58
CA LEU A 41 -13.97 -9.23 1.42
C LEU A 41 -14.47 -10.44 0.63
N GLU A 42 -15.00 -10.25 -0.58
CA GLU A 42 -15.49 -11.32 -1.44
C GLU A 42 -14.39 -12.34 -1.78
N LYS A 43 -13.16 -11.87 -2.02
CA LYS A 43 -12.02 -12.74 -2.28
C LYS A 43 -11.50 -13.41 -1.00
N GLN A 44 -11.58 -12.75 0.15
CA GLN A 44 -11.22 -13.34 1.44
C GLN A 44 -12.15 -14.51 1.78
N ILE A 45 -13.45 -14.35 1.58
CA ILE A 45 -14.45 -15.41 1.82
C ILE A 45 -14.27 -16.55 0.83
N ALA A 46 -14.06 -16.26 -0.46
CA ALA A 46 -13.89 -17.28 -1.51
C ALA A 46 -12.60 -18.11 -1.34
N GLN A 47 -11.59 -17.59 -0.67
CA GLN A 47 -10.30 -18.26 -0.44
C GLN A 47 -10.15 -18.86 0.96
N ASN A 48 -11.24 -19.02 1.72
CA ASN A 48 -11.24 -19.58 3.09
C ASN A 48 -10.23 -18.92 4.05
N GLY A 49 -10.14 -17.61 4.01
CA GLY A 49 -9.51 -16.81 5.07
C GLY A 49 -8.22 -16.08 4.72
N ILE A 50 -7.06 -16.70 4.79
CA ILE A 50 -5.79 -15.98 4.69
C ILE A 50 -5.30 -15.98 3.23
N GLY A 51 -5.42 -14.81 2.57
CA GLY A 51 -4.92 -14.62 1.21
C GLY A 51 -3.90 -13.48 1.13
N PHE A 52 -2.90 -13.66 0.25
CA PHE A 52 -2.00 -12.58 -0.12
C PHE A 52 -2.64 -11.71 -1.20
N GLY A 53 -2.34 -10.42 -1.18
CA GLY A 53 -2.84 -9.46 -2.14
C GLY A 53 -2.49 -9.84 -3.59
N SER A 54 -3.41 -9.54 -4.49
CA SER A 54 -3.16 -9.70 -5.94
C SER A 54 -1.99 -8.80 -6.37
N PRO A 55 -1.35 -9.07 -7.51
CA PRO A 55 -0.29 -8.20 -8.03
C PRO A 55 -0.68 -6.71 -8.07
N THR A 56 -1.92 -6.41 -8.45
CA THR A 56 -2.46 -5.04 -8.48
C THR A 56 -2.58 -4.42 -7.08
N GLU A 57 -2.98 -5.20 -6.07
CA GLU A 57 -3.04 -4.71 -4.68
C GLU A 57 -1.65 -4.46 -4.10
N VAL A 58 -0.67 -5.30 -4.48
CA VAL A 58 0.74 -5.10 -4.10
C VAL A 58 1.28 -3.82 -4.73
N ASP A 59 1.05 -3.62 -6.02
CA ASP A 59 1.51 -2.43 -6.74
C ASP A 59 0.87 -1.15 -6.17
N ALA A 60 -0.45 -1.16 -5.91
CA ALA A 60 -1.15 -0.05 -5.26
C ALA A 60 -0.64 0.21 -3.83
N HIS A 61 -0.25 -0.83 -3.09
CA HIS A 61 0.34 -0.67 -1.77
C HIS A 61 1.72 -0.03 -1.83
N ILE A 62 2.56 -0.39 -2.82
CA ILE A 62 3.87 0.23 -3.07
C ILE A 62 3.70 1.71 -3.42
N GLU A 63 2.77 2.06 -4.32
CA GLU A 63 2.47 3.46 -4.66
C GLU A 63 2.02 4.26 -3.43
N LEU A 64 1.19 3.66 -2.57
CA LEU A 64 0.78 4.29 -1.33
C LEU A 64 1.97 4.55 -0.40
N MET A 65 2.87 3.57 -0.23
CA MET A 65 4.07 3.70 0.60
C MET A 65 5.03 4.78 0.08
N GLN A 66 5.15 4.91 -1.25
CA GLN A 66 5.98 5.93 -1.91
C GLN A 66 5.30 7.30 -1.97
N SER A 67 4.04 7.40 -1.54
CA SER A 67 3.29 8.65 -1.61
C SER A 67 3.92 9.74 -0.72
N PRO A 68 3.87 11.02 -1.16
CA PRO A 68 4.35 12.14 -0.36
C PRO A 68 3.70 12.24 1.02
N ARG A 69 2.50 11.70 1.17
CA ARG A 69 1.79 11.65 2.45
C ARG A 69 2.51 10.78 3.47
N ILE A 70 2.94 9.57 3.08
CA ILE A 70 3.66 8.65 3.98
C ILE A 70 5.03 9.19 4.30
N VAL A 71 5.76 9.67 3.28
CA VAL A 71 7.10 10.25 3.46
C VAL A 71 7.05 11.42 4.45
N ARG A 72 6.10 12.34 4.30
CA ARG A 72 5.94 13.49 5.21
C ARG A 72 5.64 13.06 6.65
N ILE A 73 4.78 12.06 6.86
CA ILE A 73 4.48 11.54 8.21
C ILE A 73 5.75 10.94 8.84
N LEU A 74 6.60 10.28 8.05
CA LEU A 74 7.89 9.76 8.54
C LEU A 74 8.87 10.89 8.84
N GLU A 75 8.99 11.90 7.99
CA GLU A 75 9.82 13.09 8.19
C GLU A 75 9.42 13.83 9.48
N ASP A 76 8.12 14.06 9.68
CA ASP A 76 7.59 14.69 10.89
C ASP A 76 7.91 13.88 12.16
N GLN A 77 7.90 12.54 12.05
CA GLN A 77 8.13 11.66 13.21
C GLN A 77 9.61 11.52 13.56
N PHE A 78 10.48 11.43 12.56
CA PHE A 78 11.90 11.13 12.77
C PHE A 78 12.82 12.34 12.67
N SER A 79 12.37 13.47 12.10
CA SER A 79 13.11 14.75 12.01
C SER A 79 14.57 14.60 11.55
N SER A 80 14.84 13.66 10.64
CA SER A 80 16.17 13.30 10.17
C SER A 80 16.14 13.03 8.67
N ASP A 81 17.27 13.27 8.00
CA ASP A 81 17.43 12.89 6.60
C ASP A 81 17.46 11.38 6.46
N PHE A 82 16.57 10.86 5.62
CA PHE A 82 16.54 9.45 5.27
C PHE A 82 16.10 9.28 3.81
N THR A 83 16.41 8.11 3.26
CA THR A 83 15.88 7.69 1.96
C THR A 83 15.12 6.38 2.16
N LEU A 84 13.93 6.27 1.56
CA LEU A 84 13.11 5.05 1.60
C LEU A 84 12.98 4.51 0.19
N ASP A 85 13.49 3.29 -0.04
CA ASP A 85 13.33 2.54 -1.28
C ASP A 85 12.38 1.36 -1.07
N ILE A 86 11.37 1.25 -1.94
CA ILE A 86 10.34 0.24 -1.82
C ILE A 86 10.27 -0.54 -3.12
N ARG A 87 10.48 -1.84 -3.02
CA ARG A 87 10.53 -2.73 -4.18
C ARG A 87 9.73 -4.00 -3.98
N LYS A 88 9.23 -4.53 -5.08
CA LYS A 88 8.60 -5.85 -5.12
C LYS A 88 9.67 -6.92 -5.25
N THR A 89 9.57 -7.94 -4.43
CA THR A 89 10.45 -9.12 -4.53
C THR A 89 9.96 -10.09 -5.60
N ARG A 90 10.81 -11.00 -6.05
CA ARG A 90 10.45 -12.04 -7.04
C ARG A 90 9.30 -12.93 -6.58
N ASN A 91 9.12 -13.08 -5.27
CA ASN A 91 8.09 -13.93 -4.67
C ASN A 91 6.80 -13.18 -4.35
N GLY A 92 6.64 -11.93 -4.80
CA GLY A 92 5.45 -11.13 -4.58
C GLY A 92 5.35 -10.46 -3.20
N ALA A 93 6.37 -10.58 -2.36
CA ALA A 93 6.50 -9.79 -1.15
C ALA A 93 6.97 -8.36 -1.48
N VAL A 94 6.82 -7.44 -0.55
CA VAL A 94 7.35 -6.08 -0.63
C VAL A 94 8.53 -5.97 0.31
N ALA A 95 9.63 -5.39 -0.17
CA ALA A 95 10.79 -5.02 0.61
C ALA A 95 10.84 -3.49 0.73
N ALA A 96 10.91 -2.97 1.95
CA ALA A 96 11.09 -1.56 2.24
C ALA A 96 12.44 -1.36 2.92
N GLU A 97 13.36 -0.70 2.23
CA GLU A 97 14.72 -0.41 2.68
C GLU A 97 14.81 1.08 3.05
N ALA A 98 15.23 1.35 4.27
CA ALA A 98 15.51 2.71 4.73
C ALA A 98 17.01 2.92 4.89
N LEU A 99 17.50 4.05 4.37
CA LEU A 99 18.87 4.54 4.55
C LEU A 99 18.82 5.76 5.50
N ALA A 100 19.56 5.69 6.58
CA ALA A 100 19.63 6.77 7.56
C ALA A 100 21.06 6.92 8.14
N PRO A 101 21.38 8.05 8.81
CA PRO A 101 22.69 8.26 9.42
C PRO A 101 23.01 7.29 10.55
N ASP A 102 22.00 6.70 11.19
CA ASP A 102 22.12 5.71 12.25
C ASP A 102 21.38 4.41 11.93
N GLY A 103 21.97 3.28 12.28
CA GLY A 103 21.43 1.96 11.99
C GLY A 103 20.14 1.64 12.76
N VAL A 104 20.00 2.16 14.00
CA VAL A 104 18.77 2.01 14.78
C VAL A 104 17.64 2.81 14.13
N LEU A 105 17.94 4.04 13.72
CA LEU A 105 17.01 4.91 13.04
C LEU A 105 16.56 4.30 11.70
N ALA A 106 17.48 3.76 10.88
CA ALA A 106 17.15 3.09 9.63
C ALA A 106 16.15 1.93 9.85
N ALA A 107 16.40 1.07 10.85
CA ALA A 107 15.51 -0.02 11.18
C ALA A 107 14.14 0.45 11.68
N GLN A 108 14.10 1.51 12.48
CA GLN A 108 12.85 2.09 12.95
C GLN A 108 12.03 2.69 11.81
N ILE A 109 12.66 3.43 10.88
CA ILE A 109 11.99 4.00 9.71
C ILE A 109 11.41 2.90 8.82
N ALA A 110 12.20 1.87 8.50
CA ALA A 110 11.74 0.75 7.67
C ALA A 110 10.53 0.02 8.29
N ASN A 111 10.58 -0.29 9.59
CA ASN A 111 9.45 -0.94 10.26
C ASN A 111 8.25 0.00 10.40
N ARG A 112 8.48 1.27 10.68
CA ARG A 112 7.42 2.26 10.88
C ARG A 112 6.69 2.61 9.59
N SER A 113 7.39 2.61 8.44
CA SER A 113 6.79 2.85 7.14
C SER A 113 5.65 1.86 6.84
N VAL A 114 5.84 0.58 7.15
CA VAL A 114 4.80 -0.46 7.01
C VAL A 114 3.59 -0.16 7.92
N GLN A 115 3.84 0.16 9.19
CA GLN A 115 2.76 0.43 10.16
C GLN A 115 1.93 1.67 9.79
N ILE A 116 2.60 2.73 9.33
CA ILE A 116 1.93 3.97 8.91
C ILE A 116 1.10 3.69 7.66
N THR A 117 1.65 2.96 6.68
CA THR A 117 0.93 2.61 5.45
C THR A 117 -0.31 1.79 5.75
N ASP A 118 -0.22 0.79 6.62
CA ASP A 118 -1.38 0.01 7.07
C ASP A 118 -2.44 0.91 7.71
N SER A 119 -2.02 1.86 8.56
CA SER A 119 -2.93 2.79 9.23
C SER A 119 -3.63 3.73 8.25
N VAL A 120 -2.89 4.26 7.26
CA VAL A 120 -3.44 5.13 6.21
C VAL A 120 -4.39 4.33 5.32
N LYS A 121 -4.00 3.11 4.90
CA LYS A 121 -4.86 2.21 4.12
C LYS A 121 -6.16 1.90 4.86
N GLN A 122 -6.08 1.58 6.15
CA GLN A 122 -7.25 1.33 6.97
C GLN A 122 -8.19 2.55 7.05
N HIS A 123 -7.62 3.75 7.18
CA HIS A 123 -8.40 4.98 7.19
C HIS A 123 -9.12 5.21 5.85
N MET A 124 -8.42 5.04 4.73
CA MET A 124 -9.00 5.17 3.39
C MET A 124 -10.12 4.14 3.15
N LEU A 125 -9.91 2.89 3.55
CA LEU A 125 -10.93 1.84 3.42
C LEU A 125 -12.17 2.18 4.25
N ARG A 126 -12.02 2.60 5.49
CA ARG A 126 -13.14 3.01 6.34
C ARG A 126 -13.90 4.20 5.75
N GLN A 127 -13.20 5.17 5.20
CA GLN A 127 -13.83 6.33 4.57
C GLN A 127 -14.64 5.93 3.33
N ASN A 128 -14.09 5.10 2.46
CA ASN A 128 -14.77 4.62 1.25
C ASN A 128 -15.97 3.73 1.59
N VAL A 129 -15.84 2.83 2.55
CA VAL A 129 -16.94 1.98 3.01
C VAL A 129 -18.02 2.80 3.70
N GLY A 130 -17.62 3.82 4.48
CA GLY A 130 -18.57 4.76 5.10
C GLY A 130 -19.45 5.47 4.08
N MET A 131 -18.85 6.05 3.04
CA MET A 131 -19.61 6.67 1.95
C MET A 131 -20.56 5.69 1.25
N SER A 132 -20.08 4.47 0.98
CA SER A 132 -20.92 3.42 0.37
C SER A 132 -22.06 2.99 1.29
N PHE A 133 -21.82 2.94 2.60
CA PHE A 133 -22.83 2.65 3.60
C PHE A 133 -23.92 3.72 3.61
N ASP A 134 -23.56 5.00 3.63
CA ASP A 134 -24.51 6.12 3.65
C ASP A 134 -25.41 6.11 2.39
N VAL A 135 -24.82 5.87 1.22
CA VAL A 135 -25.57 5.74 -0.04
C VAL A 135 -26.55 4.56 0.00
N MET A 136 -26.11 3.40 0.50
CA MET A 136 -26.97 2.22 0.60
C MET A 136 -28.05 2.38 1.68
N ALA A 137 -27.75 3.06 2.79
CA ALA A 137 -28.72 3.37 3.83
C ALA A 137 -29.84 4.28 3.31
N SER A 138 -29.48 5.33 2.57
CA SER A 138 -30.46 6.20 1.91
C SER A 138 -31.33 5.42 0.94
N ARG A 139 -30.72 4.59 0.06
CA ARG A 139 -31.47 3.77 -0.90
C ARG A 139 -32.40 2.76 -0.22
N ALA A 140 -31.97 2.11 0.85
CA ALA A 140 -32.82 1.20 1.62
C ALA A 140 -34.00 1.93 2.27
N ALA A 141 -33.80 3.15 2.77
CA ALA A 141 -34.87 3.98 3.31
C ALA A 141 -35.90 4.37 2.24
N ASP A 142 -35.44 4.78 1.06
CA ASP A 142 -36.31 5.11 -0.07
C ASP A 142 -37.14 3.90 -0.53
N LEU A 143 -36.51 2.75 -0.70
CA LEU A 143 -37.20 1.49 -1.09
C LEU A 143 -38.20 1.04 -0.02
N LYS A 144 -37.91 1.23 1.26
CA LYS A 144 -38.83 0.95 2.35
C LYS A 144 -40.04 1.89 2.32
N GLY A 145 -39.83 3.17 1.99
CA GLY A 145 -40.92 4.12 1.76
C GLY A 145 -41.82 3.71 0.58
N GLU A 146 -41.20 3.27 -0.53
CA GLU A 146 -41.92 2.78 -1.71
C GLU A 146 -42.72 1.49 -1.38
N GLU A 147 -42.12 0.53 -0.69
CA GLU A 147 -42.83 -0.68 -0.22
C GLU A 147 -44.05 -0.33 0.60
N GLN A 148 -43.93 0.58 1.56
CA GLN A 148 -45.03 0.99 2.41
C GLN A 148 -46.16 1.69 1.63
N LEU A 149 -45.81 2.52 0.64
CA LEU A 149 -46.80 3.17 -0.23
C LEU A 149 -47.57 2.16 -1.09
N LEU A 150 -46.85 1.21 -1.69
CA LEU A 150 -47.41 0.13 -2.51
C LEU A 150 -48.33 -0.78 -1.68
N ARG A 151 -47.90 -1.10 -0.46
CA ARG A 151 -48.69 -1.89 0.49
C ARG A 151 -50.02 -1.20 0.84
N ARG A 152 -49.99 0.08 1.21
CA ARG A 152 -51.20 0.86 1.49
C ARG A 152 -52.12 0.95 0.28
N ALA A 153 -51.56 1.16 -0.93
CA ALA A 153 -52.35 1.18 -2.16
C ALA A 153 -52.99 -0.17 -2.46
N LEU A 154 -52.33 -1.28 -2.19
CA LEU A 154 -52.91 -2.61 -2.31
C LEU A 154 -54.02 -2.86 -1.32
N ASP A 155 -53.84 -2.44 -0.05
CA ASP A 155 -54.86 -2.59 0.99
C ASP A 155 -56.09 -1.79 0.64
N SER A 156 -55.96 -0.55 0.12
CA SER A 156 -57.07 0.27 -0.37
C SER A 156 -57.81 -0.38 -1.54
N LEU A 157 -57.07 -0.84 -2.57
CA LEU A 157 -57.66 -1.49 -3.73
C LEU A 157 -58.38 -2.79 -3.37
N ARG A 158 -57.89 -3.57 -2.44
CA ARG A 158 -58.52 -4.79 -1.93
C ARG A 158 -59.82 -4.47 -1.16
N PHE A 159 -59.85 -3.39 -0.43
CA PHE A 159 -61.03 -2.92 0.25
C PHE A 159 -62.12 -2.47 -0.76
N GLU A 160 -61.77 -1.69 -1.76
CA GLU A 160 -62.68 -1.24 -2.81
C GLU A 160 -63.20 -2.38 -3.67
N ALA A 161 -62.37 -3.40 -3.92
CA ALA A 161 -62.71 -4.61 -4.69
C ALA A 161 -63.80 -5.50 -4.00
N GLN A 162 -64.12 -5.27 -2.75
CA GLN A 162 -65.21 -5.98 -2.08
C GLN A 162 -66.57 -5.66 -2.70
N SER A 163 -66.73 -4.50 -3.37
CA SER A 163 -67.94 -4.09 -4.06
C SER A 163 -68.01 -4.51 -5.54
N ASP A 164 -66.85 -4.61 -6.24
CA ASP A 164 -66.73 -5.03 -7.65
C ASP A 164 -65.37 -5.66 -7.92
N SER A 165 -65.26 -6.97 -7.68
CA SER A 165 -63.99 -7.71 -7.76
C SER A 165 -63.42 -7.81 -9.16
N LEU A 166 -64.25 -7.80 -10.24
CA LEU A 166 -63.78 -7.93 -11.61
C LEU A 166 -63.11 -6.65 -12.13
N ALA A 167 -63.68 -5.49 -11.80
CA ALA A 167 -63.10 -4.21 -12.24
C ALA A 167 -61.73 -3.93 -11.63
N PHE A 168 -61.51 -4.39 -10.40
CA PHE A 168 -60.25 -4.15 -9.69
C PHE A 168 -59.18 -5.25 -9.85
N ALA A 169 -59.54 -6.44 -10.34
CA ALA A 169 -58.63 -7.60 -10.43
C ALA A 169 -57.32 -7.27 -11.18
N ALA A 170 -57.39 -6.63 -12.35
CA ALA A 170 -56.23 -6.27 -13.14
C ALA A 170 -55.33 -5.23 -12.44
N LEU A 171 -55.91 -4.28 -11.74
CA LEU A 171 -55.19 -3.24 -10.98
C LEU A 171 -54.47 -3.87 -9.79
N ILE A 172 -55.14 -4.74 -9.05
CA ILE A 172 -54.58 -5.45 -7.91
C ILE A 172 -53.39 -6.29 -8.37
N PHE A 173 -53.56 -7.11 -9.44
CA PHE A 173 -52.49 -7.94 -9.98
C PHE A 173 -51.25 -7.12 -10.39
N ARG A 174 -51.45 -5.97 -11.06
CA ARG A 174 -50.39 -5.08 -11.43
C ARG A 174 -49.66 -4.49 -10.20
N LYS A 175 -50.41 -4.10 -9.17
CA LYS A 175 -49.86 -3.54 -7.91
C LYS A 175 -49.17 -4.62 -7.09
N GLU A 176 -49.65 -5.83 -7.03
CA GLU A 176 -48.98 -6.97 -6.38
C GLU A 176 -47.65 -7.28 -7.04
N ARG A 177 -47.57 -7.23 -8.37
CA ARG A 177 -46.31 -7.41 -9.08
C ARG A 177 -45.30 -6.28 -8.77
N GLN A 178 -45.74 -5.02 -8.71
CA GLN A 178 -44.91 -3.90 -8.31
C GLN A 178 -44.42 -4.05 -6.87
N TYR A 179 -45.31 -4.40 -5.95
CA TYR A 179 -44.99 -4.65 -4.56
C TYR A 179 -43.95 -5.78 -4.41
N GLY A 180 -44.16 -6.90 -5.08
CA GLY A 180 -43.21 -8.01 -5.07
C GLY A 180 -41.81 -7.59 -5.56
N THR A 181 -41.74 -6.78 -6.61
CA THR A 181 -40.45 -6.23 -7.09
C THR A 181 -39.79 -5.32 -6.05
N ALA A 182 -40.56 -4.41 -5.43
CA ALA A 182 -40.07 -3.49 -4.42
C ALA A 182 -39.52 -4.25 -3.17
N VAL A 183 -40.23 -5.29 -2.72
CA VAL A 183 -39.79 -6.15 -1.61
C VAL A 183 -38.46 -6.85 -1.94
N VAL A 184 -38.31 -7.39 -3.15
CA VAL A 184 -37.06 -8.03 -3.57
C VAL A 184 -35.91 -7.05 -3.59
N GLU A 185 -36.12 -5.84 -4.14
CA GLU A 185 -35.06 -4.81 -4.19
C GLU A 185 -34.71 -4.29 -2.78
N LEU A 186 -35.68 -4.11 -1.92
CA LEU A 186 -35.47 -3.74 -0.51
C LEU A 186 -34.62 -4.80 0.22
N THR A 187 -35.00 -6.09 0.06
CA THR A 187 -34.25 -7.19 0.69
C THR A 187 -32.79 -7.23 0.21
N LYS A 188 -32.54 -7.01 -1.09
CA LYS A 188 -31.16 -6.90 -1.63
C LYS A 188 -30.40 -5.73 -1.03
N ALA A 189 -31.05 -4.55 -0.92
CA ALA A 189 -30.44 -3.36 -0.35
C ALA A 189 -30.12 -3.55 1.14
N GLU A 190 -31.03 -4.12 1.93
CA GLU A 190 -30.81 -4.44 3.35
C GLU A 190 -29.68 -5.45 3.55
N ARG A 191 -29.63 -6.51 2.72
CA ARG A 191 -28.53 -7.48 2.75
C ARG A 191 -27.19 -6.80 2.47
N LYS A 192 -27.12 -5.94 1.45
CA LYS A 192 -25.89 -5.21 1.12
C LYS A 192 -25.48 -4.25 2.24
N LEU A 193 -26.45 -3.62 2.89
CA LEU A 193 -26.21 -2.76 4.05
C LEU A 193 -25.64 -3.56 5.23
N ALA A 194 -26.18 -4.75 5.49
CA ALA A 194 -25.66 -5.63 6.55
C ALA A 194 -24.22 -6.07 6.27
N GLU A 195 -23.89 -6.45 5.01
CA GLU A 195 -22.54 -6.78 4.58
C GLU A 195 -21.58 -5.60 4.79
N LEU A 196 -21.97 -4.38 4.39
CA LEU A 196 -21.15 -3.18 4.59
C LEU A 196 -20.95 -2.86 6.07
N LYS A 197 -21.97 -3.04 6.90
CA LYS A 197 -21.87 -2.86 8.35
C LYS A 197 -20.90 -3.83 9.00
N GLU A 198 -20.93 -5.08 8.59
CA GLU A 198 -19.98 -6.10 9.06
C GLU A 198 -18.55 -5.76 8.63
N TYR A 199 -18.36 -5.31 7.40
CA TYR A 199 -17.06 -4.89 6.88
C TYR A 199 -16.48 -3.67 7.63
N THR A 200 -17.32 -2.70 8.04
CA THR A 200 -16.86 -1.56 8.83
C THR A 200 -16.50 -1.91 10.26
N ALA A 201 -17.14 -2.94 10.82
CA ALA A 201 -16.86 -3.42 12.18
C ALA A 201 -15.57 -4.26 12.24
N ALA A 202 -15.21 -4.96 11.17
CA ALA A 202 -14.01 -5.77 11.11
C ALA A 202 -12.74 -4.89 10.99
N PRO A 203 -11.65 -5.18 11.72
CA PRO A 203 -10.38 -4.50 11.50
C PRO A 203 -9.83 -4.87 10.13
N ALA A 204 -9.38 -3.87 9.36
CA ALA A 204 -8.69 -4.15 8.10
C ALA A 204 -7.43 -5.01 8.35
N PRO A 205 -7.18 -6.02 7.51
CA PRO A 205 -6.01 -6.87 7.68
C PRO A 205 -4.73 -6.06 7.53
N LYS A 206 -3.78 -6.31 8.44
CA LYS A 206 -2.46 -5.67 8.44
C LYS A 206 -1.48 -6.45 7.57
N SER A 207 -0.43 -5.79 7.12
CA SER A 207 0.67 -6.41 6.39
C SER A 207 1.30 -7.55 7.21
N TYR A 208 1.58 -8.67 6.55
CA TYR A 208 2.22 -9.84 7.17
C TYR A 208 3.74 -9.67 7.12
N VAL A 209 4.34 -9.18 8.18
CA VAL A 209 5.78 -8.98 8.27
C VAL A 209 6.48 -10.33 8.33
N ILE A 210 7.30 -10.62 7.31
CA ILE A 210 8.13 -11.83 7.21
C ILE A 210 9.43 -11.62 7.97
N SER A 211 10.07 -10.47 7.71
CA SER A 211 11.33 -10.08 8.34
C SER A 211 11.24 -8.61 8.74
N ALA A 212 11.28 -8.35 10.03
CA ALA A 212 11.40 -6.99 10.53
C ALA A 212 12.82 -6.48 10.34
N ALA A 213 12.96 -5.18 10.04
CA ALA A 213 14.25 -4.55 9.93
C ALA A 213 14.97 -4.57 11.28
N ILE A 214 16.23 -5.00 11.25
CA ILE A 214 17.14 -5.06 12.40
C ILE A 214 18.25 -4.02 12.20
N PRO A 215 18.71 -3.32 13.25
CA PRO A 215 19.79 -2.37 13.14
C PRO A 215 21.05 -3.01 12.53
N PRO A 216 21.56 -2.51 11.40
CA PRO A 216 22.77 -3.01 10.77
C PRO A 216 23.99 -2.68 11.60
N LYS A 217 24.93 -3.64 11.73
CA LYS A 217 26.18 -3.44 12.46
C LYS A 217 27.25 -2.70 11.64
N ARG A 218 27.05 -2.62 10.32
CA ARG A 218 28.00 -1.99 9.38
C ARG A 218 27.28 -1.00 8.49
N PRO A 219 27.95 0.10 8.13
CA PRO A 219 27.39 1.06 7.19
C PRO A 219 27.18 0.43 5.81
N SER A 220 26.20 0.96 5.08
CA SER A 220 25.97 0.62 3.68
C SER A 220 26.99 1.34 2.80
N GLY A 221 27.53 0.61 1.85
CA GLY A 221 28.50 1.14 0.89
C GLY A 221 29.90 0.60 1.03
N LEU A 222 30.73 0.95 0.06
CA LEU A 222 32.14 0.53 0.05
C LEU A 222 32.93 1.29 1.13
N PRO A 223 33.77 0.60 1.90
CA PRO A 223 34.61 1.25 2.89
C PRO A 223 35.62 2.20 2.20
N ALA A 224 35.94 3.31 2.85
CA ALA A 224 36.78 4.37 2.29
C ALA A 224 38.13 3.84 1.75
N TRP A 225 38.73 2.85 2.42
CA TRP A 225 39.99 2.24 1.97
C TRP A 225 39.85 1.52 0.61
N ALA A 226 38.69 0.87 0.36
CA ALA A 226 38.44 0.19 -0.91
C ALA A 226 38.28 1.20 -2.07
N ILE A 227 37.66 2.35 -1.80
CA ILE A 227 37.54 3.47 -2.76
C ILE A 227 38.93 4.05 -3.07
N GLY A 228 39.77 4.23 -2.05
CA GLY A 228 41.13 4.69 -2.23
C GLY A 228 41.99 3.74 -3.07
N LEU A 229 41.92 2.41 -2.80
CA LEU A 229 42.63 1.39 -3.59
C LEU A 229 42.12 1.34 -5.05
N ALA A 230 40.80 1.38 -5.25
CA ALA A 230 40.22 1.39 -6.60
C ALA A 230 40.68 2.65 -7.37
N GLY A 231 40.71 3.81 -6.72
CA GLY A 231 41.22 5.05 -7.32
C GLY A 231 42.68 4.99 -7.71
N ALA A 232 43.56 4.42 -6.86
CA ALA A 232 44.97 4.22 -7.18
C ALA A 232 45.16 3.26 -8.38
N ALA A 233 44.38 2.17 -8.42
CA ALA A 233 44.42 1.22 -9.54
C ALA A 233 43.98 1.84 -10.86
N LEU A 234 42.89 2.63 -10.85
CA LEU A 234 42.39 3.34 -12.04
C LEU A 234 43.39 4.38 -12.53
N ALA A 235 44.06 5.09 -11.63
CA ALA A 235 45.11 6.05 -12.00
C ALA A 235 46.27 5.39 -12.69
N LEU A 236 46.71 4.21 -12.21
CA LEU A 236 47.77 3.42 -12.86
C LEU A 236 47.36 2.97 -14.28
N VAL A 237 46.15 2.46 -14.44
CA VAL A 237 45.64 2.03 -15.74
C VAL A 237 45.56 3.23 -16.72
N ALA A 238 45.05 4.35 -16.27
CA ALA A 238 44.92 5.56 -17.09
C ALA A 238 46.31 6.06 -17.57
N MET A 239 47.31 6.06 -16.68
CA MET A 239 48.66 6.45 -17.05
C MET A 239 49.30 5.49 -18.08
N LYS A 240 49.08 4.18 -17.95
CA LYS A 240 49.54 3.20 -18.92
C LYS A 240 48.90 3.37 -20.30
N LEU A 241 47.60 3.59 -20.32
CA LEU A 241 46.88 3.89 -21.57
C LEU A 241 47.38 5.17 -22.25
N TRP A 242 47.72 6.18 -21.44
CA TRP A 242 48.30 7.44 -21.94
C TRP A 242 49.70 7.26 -22.55
N GLU A 243 50.55 6.41 -21.93
CA GLU A 243 51.86 6.06 -22.48
C GLU A 243 51.74 5.33 -23.82
N PHE A 244 50.80 4.36 -23.93
CA PHE A 244 50.55 3.63 -25.18
C PHE A 244 50.04 4.52 -26.32
N ARG A 245 49.32 5.58 -26.01
CA ARG A 245 48.79 6.51 -27.03
C ARG A 245 49.84 7.49 -27.56
N LYS A 246 50.98 7.58 -26.92
CA LYS A 246 52.09 8.45 -27.33
C LYS A 246 53.17 7.71 -28.18
N LEU A 247 53.07 6.40 -28.27
CA LEU A 247 53.86 5.54 -29.14
C LEU A 247 53.17 5.34 -30.51
#